data_72e66bc1c3f974f820e3667a5f0b2754
#
_entry.id   72e66bc1c3f974f820e3667a5f0b2754
#
_cell.length_a   1.000
_cell.length_b   1.000
_cell.length_c   1.000
_cell.angle_alpha   90.00
_cell.angle_beta   90.00
_cell.angle_gamma   90.00
#
_symmetry.space_group_name_H-M   'P 1'
#
loop_
_entity.id
_entity.type
_entity.pdbx_description
1 polymer ?
#
loop_
_entity_poly.entity_id
_entity_poly.type
_entity_poly.pdbx_seq_one_letter_code
_entity_poly.pdbx_strand_id
1 'polypeptide(L)'
;MARSLLPRRFVQPLLAGLMPGLLAVLLLVGGALPAAAAFELPPLPYAPEALDPVIDATTMTIHHDRHHGAYVANLNAQIEANPKLADLSLDELQSRIASFPTAVRNNGGGHWNHSQFWAAMAPVGQGGAPSTELLAAIEASFGSLEAMQGQFNQAAAGRFGSGWAWLIEKPNGSLAITSTANQDNPLMNLRGIERGTPLLGLDVWEHAYYLKYQNRRPDYIAAWWELVNWNEVNRRFAEARA
;
A
#
# COMPACT_ATOMS: atom_id res chain seq x y z
N MET A 1 79.70 1.42 57.96
CA MET A 1 80.71 2.47 58.41
C MET A 1 80.47 3.74 57.55
N ALA A 2 80.29 4.86 58.27
CA ALA A 2 80.62 6.24 57.95
C ALA A 2 79.99 6.81 56.61
N ARG A 3 78.94 7.63 56.72
CA ARG A 3 78.94 9.12 56.77
C ARG A 3 79.55 9.81 55.56
N SER A 4 78.72 10.65 54.86
CA SER A 4 79.01 12.07 54.84
C SER A 4 77.88 12.84 54.15
N LEU A 5 77.55 13.96 54.73
CA LEU A 5 76.56 14.97 54.66
C LEU A 5 76.83 16.03 53.57
N LEU A 6 75.76 16.50 52.85
CA LEU A 6 75.32 17.88 52.53
C LEU A 6 76.18 18.73 51.52
N PRO A 7 75.66 19.81 50.91
CA PRO A 7 74.38 20.56 51.16
C PRO A 7 73.60 21.00 49.94
N ARG A 8 72.41 21.53 50.24
CA ARG A 8 71.40 22.18 49.45
C ARG A 8 71.95 23.40 48.65
N ARG A 9 71.47 23.57 47.41
CA ARG A 9 71.33 24.89 46.79
C ARG A 9 69.91 25.02 46.30
N PHE A 10 69.26 26.07 46.80
CA PHE A 10 67.98 26.63 46.28
C PHE A 10 68.18 27.28 44.92
N VAL A 11 67.35 27.01 43.95
CA VAL A 11 67.12 27.83 42.77
C VAL A 11 65.61 27.93 42.59
N GLN A 12 65.10 29.18 42.63
CA GLN A 12 63.73 29.51 42.43
C GLN A 12 63.32 29.29 40.97
N PRO A 13 62.08 28.92 40.70
CA PRO A 13 61.58 28.73 39.33
C PRO A 13 61.07 30.06 38.73
N LEU A 14 61.45 30.29 37.48
CA LEU A 14 60.82 31.27 36.61
C LEU A 14 59.39 30.89 36.31
N LEU A 15 58.47 31.79 36.56
CA LEU A 15 57.09 31.75 36.07
C LEU A 15 57.09 31.91 34.55
N ALA A 16 56.80 30.88 33.79
CA ALA A 16 56.43 30.95 32.42
C ALA A 16 54.89 30.82 32.34
N GLY A 17 54.26 31.92 31.88
CA GLY A 17 52.81 31.99 31.76
C GLY A 17 52.26 30.97 30.75
N LEU A 18 51.36 30.11 31.19
CA LEU A 18 50.50 29.31 30.33
C LEU A 18 49.30 30.17 29.89
N MET A 19 49.24 30.47 28.60
CA MET A 19 48.02 30.90 27.98
C MET A 19 47.03 29.72 27.92
N PRO A 20 45.78 29.87 28.34
CA PRO A 20 44.79 28.85 28.10
C PRO A 20 44.36 28.82 26.61
N GLY A 21 44.79 27.77 25.92
CA GLY A 21 44.27 27.50 24.57
C GLY A 21 42.76 27.22 24.63
N LEU A 22 41.99 28.11 24.00
CA LEU A 22 40.55 27.94 23.83
C LEU A 22 40.30 26.74 22.87
N LEU A 23 40.02 25.59 23.39
CA LEU A 23 39.58 24.43 22.62
C LEU A 23 38.14 24.70 22.17
N ALA A 24 37.94 25.21 20.97
CA ALA A 24 36.64 25.36 20.35
C ALA A 24 36.14 23.95 20.01
N VAL A 25 35.29 23.38 20.87
CA VAL A 25 34.50 22.19 20.56
C VAL A 25 33.46 22.60 19.54
N LEU A 26 33.69 22.27 18.27
CA LEU A 26 32.68 22.34 17.21
C LEU A 26 31.65 21.25 17.49
N LEU A 27 30.57 21.63 18.17
CA LEU A 27 29.36 20.80 18.22
C LEU A 27 28.77 20.77 16.80
N LEU A 28 29.09 19.72 16.05
CA LEU A 28 28.35 19.34 14.87
C LEU A 28 26.92 18.99 15.36
N VAL A 29 26.03 19.97 15.35
CA VAL A 29 24.59 19.72 15.40
C VAL A 29 24.26 19.02 14.10
N GLY A 30 24.36 17.69 14.10
CA GLY A 30 23.80 16.88 13.03
C GLY A 30 22.29 17.11 13.06
N GLY A 31 21.80 18.04 12.22
CA GLY A 31 20.38 18.16 11.96
C GLY A 31 19.91 16.79 11.46
N ALA A 32 19.07 16.11 12.25
CA ALA A 32 18.35 14.95 11.75
C ALA A 32 17.61 15.43 10.51
N LEU A 33 17.92 14.83 9.36
CA LEU A 33 17.10 15.03 8.17
C LEU A 33 15.65 14.72 8.58
N PRO A 34 14.67 15.52 8.15
CA PRO A 34 13.29 15.20 8.41
C PRO A 34 13.05 13.76 7.96
N ALA A 35 12.47 12.93 8.83
CA ALA A 35 12.10 11.58 8.46
C ALA A 35 11.25 11.70 7.19
N ALA A 36 11.61 10.92 6.17
CA ALA A 36 10.82 10.85 4.93
C ALA A 36 9.36 10.58 5.31
N ALA A 37 8.41 11.24 4.66
CA ALA A 37 7.00 11.02 4.93
C ALA A 37 6.68 9.53 4.72
N ALA A 38 6.27 8.86 5.80
CA ALA A 38 5.92 7.45 5.78
C ALA A 38 4.45 7.29 5.38
N PHE A 39 4.14 6.23 4.61
CA PHE A 39 2.76 5.82 4.39
C PHE A 39 2.17 5.25 5.68
N GLU A 40 0.90 5.48 5.90
CA GLU A 40 0.16 4.98 7.06
C GLU A 40 -0.79 3.86 6.64
N LEU A 41 -1.02 2.90 7.54
CA LEU A 41 -2.08 1.92 7.37
C LEU A 41 -3.43 2.63 7.57
N PRO A 42 -4.25 2.80 6.52
CA PRO A 42 -5.54 3.47 6.69
C PRO A 42 -6.47 2.59 7.54
N PRO A 43 -7.29 3.17 8.43
CA PRO A 43 -8.26 2.39 9.18
C PRO A 43 -9.29 1.75 8.24
N LEU A 44 -9.86 0.61 8.66
CA LEU A 44 -11.03 0.07 7.97
C LEU A 44 -12.19 1.07 8.07
N PRO A 45 -12.98 1.28 6.99
CA PRO A 45 -14.14 2.18 7.02
C PRO A 45 -15.35 1.60 7.78
N TYR A 46 -15.24 0.38 8.29
CA TYR A 46 -16.26 -0.36 9.05
C TYR A 46 -15.57 -1.28 10.06
N ALA A 47 -16.33 -1.79 11.04
CA ALA A 47 -15.82 -2.78 11.99
C ALA A 47 -15.50 -4.12 11.28
N PRO A 48 -14.51 -4.88 11.74
CA PRO A 48 -14.11 -6.13 11.08
C PRO A 48 -15.26 -7.15 10.91
N GLU A 49 -16.20 -7.19 11.84
CA GLU A 49 -17.38 -8.06 11.81
C GLU A 49 -18.51 -7.56 10.90
N ALA A 50 -18.41 -6.35 10.38
CA ALA A 50 -19.50 -5.74 9.61
C ALA A 50 -19.72 -6.39 8.23
N LEU A 51 -18.74 -7.16 7.75
CA LEU A 51 -18.83 -7.88 6.48
C LEU A 51 -19.33 -9.33 6.64
N ASP A 52 -19.64 -9.78 7.89
CA ASP A 52 -20.32 -11.04 8.10
C ASP A 52 -21.74 -10.99 7.46
N PRO A 53 -22.24 -12.09 6.91
CA PRO A 53 -21.64 -13.43 6.86
C PRO A 53 -20.74 -13.68 5.63
N VAL A 54 -20.40 -12.67 4.83
CA VAL A 54 -19.63 -12.88 3.59
C VAL A 54 -18.14 -13.07 3.89
N ILE A 55 -17.51 -12.13 4.60
CA ILE A 55 -16.13 -12.26 5.07
C ILE A 55 -16.14 -12.20 6.59
N ASP A 56 -15.55 -13.20 7.24
CA ASP A 56 -15.53 -13.28 8.71
C ASP A 56 -14.56 -12.29 9.34
N ALA A 57 -14.86 -11.87 10.59
CA ALA A 57 -14.07 -10.89 11.33
C ALA A 57 -12.60 -11.30 11.52
N THR A 58 -12.31 -12.58 11.64
CA THR A 58 -10.92 -13.09 11.78
C THR A 58 -10.15 -12.86 10.49
N THR A 59 -10.74 -13.18 9.35
CA THR A 59 -10.16 -12.88 8.02
C THR A 59 -9.92 -11.39 7.89
N MET A 60 -10.90 -10.54 8.20
CA MET A 60 -10.77 -9.08 8.09
C MET A 60 -9.63 -8.54 8.95
N THR A 61 -9.55 -8.95 10.22
CA THR A 61 -8.50 -8.50 11.15
C THR A 61 -7.11 -8.93 10.68
N ILE A 62 -6.94 -10.19 10.29
CA ILE A 62 -5.63 -10.68 9.80
C ILE A 62 -5.25 -10.01 8.48
N HIS A 63 -6.21 -9.88 7.56
CA HIS A 63 -5.99 -9.32 6.25
C HIS A 63 -5.57 -7.84 6.32
N HIS A 64 -6.25 -7.05 7.16
CA HIS A 64 -5.93 -5.66 7.39
C HIS A 64 -4.65 -5.49 8.24
N ASP A 65 -4.63 -6.00 9.48
CA ASP A 65 -3.58 -5.67 10.44
C ASP A 65 -2.24 -6.37 10.12
N ARG A 66 -2.29 -7.57 9.52
CA ARG A 66 -1.09 -8.36 9.25
C ARG A 66 -0.63 -8.26 7.81
N HIS A 67 -1.50 -8.54 6.82
CA HIS A 67 -1.10 -8.48 5.42
C HIS A 67 -0.94 -7.05 4.94
N HIS A 68 -1.96 -6.21 5.03
CA HIS A 68 -1.86 -4.81 4.61
C HIS A 68 -0.83 -4.04 5.47
N GLY A 69 -0.86 -4.22 6.81
CA GLY A 69 0.13 -3.61 7.70
C GLY A 69 1.57 -3.97 7.33
N ALA A 70 1.84 -5.22 6.93
CA ALA A 70 3.17 -5.63 6.47
C ALA A 70 3.57 -4.95 5.16
N TYR A 71 2.65 -4.79 4.20
CA TYR A 71 2.95 -4.06 2.96
C TYR A 71 3.33 -2.61 3.24
N VAL A 72 2.60 -1.93 4.13
CA VAL A 72 2.91 -0.55 4.55
C VAL A 72 4.29 -0.48 5.21
N ALA A 73 4.56 -1.33 6.20
CA ALA A 73 5.84 -1.34 6.90
C ALA A 73 7.03 -1.60 5.95
N ASN A 74 6.88 -2.58 5.05
CA ASN A 74 7.92 -2.93 4.08
C ASN A 74 8.12 -1.83 3.02
N LEU A 75 7.05 -1.14 2.59
CA LEU A 75 7.17 0.00 1.69
C LEU A 75 7.93 1.15 2.37
N ASN A 76 7.62 1.46 3.63
CA ASN A 76 8.30 2.48 4.39
C ASN A 76 9.80 2.17 4.55
N ALA A 77 10.16 0.91 4.76
CA ALA A 77 11.57 0.50 4.78
C ALA A 77 12.29 0.76 3.42
N GLN A 78 11.57 0.65 2.28
CA GLN A 78 12.12 1.02 0.98
C GLN A 78 12.29 2.53 0.82
N ILE A 79 11.39 3.33 1.40
CA ILE A 79 11.48 4.80 1.42
C ILE A 79 12.67 5.26 2.27
N GLU A 80 12.86 4.66 3.45
CA GLU A 80 14.04 4.93 4.29
C GLU A 80 15.36 4.65 3.55
N ALA A 81 15.40 3.54 2.79
CA ALA A 81 16.57 3.17 1.99
C ALA A 81 16.75 4.06 0.74
N ASN A 82 15.68 4.70 0.24
CA ASN A 82 15.68 5.58 -0.91
C ASN A 82 14.74 6.77 -0.71
N PRO A 83 15.20 7.85 -0.03
CA PRO A 83 14.35 8.99 0.31
C PRO A 83 13.67 9.70 -0.88
N LYS A 84 14.17 9.52 -2.11
CA LYS A 84 13.51 10.06 -3.32
C LYS A 84 12.11 9.48 -3.57
N LEU A 85 11.80 8.35 -2.96
CA LEU A 85 10.46 7.75 -3.05
C LEU A 85 9.44 8.47 -2.15
N ALA A 86 9.90 9.20 -1.12
CA ALA A 86 9.05 9.92 -0.18
C ALA A 86 8.29 11.11 -0.79
N ASP A 87 8.81 11.65 -1.89
CA ASP A 87 8.18 12.76 -2.60
C ASP A 87 7.05 12.32 -3.54
N LEU A 88 6.83 11.01 -3.66
CA LEU A 88 5.84 10.44 -4.57
C LEU A 88 4.60 10.00 -3.80
N SER A 89 3.43 10.36 -4.33
CA SER A 89 2.17 9.76 -3.92
C SER A 89 2.15 8.26 -4.24
N LEU A 90 1.24 7.54 -3.60
CA LEU A 90 1.10 6.10 -3.84
C LEU A 90 0.70 5.80 -5.30
N ASP A 91 -0.14 6.65 -5.92
CA ASP A 91 -0.53 6.53 -7.34
C ASP A 91 0.64 6.80 -8.28
N GLU A 92 1.48 7.79 -7.98
CA GLU A 92 2.70 8.06 -8.76
C GLU A 92 3.70 6.90 -8.66
N LEU A 93 3.84 6.27 -7.49
CA LEU A 93 4.62 5.04 -7.33
C LEU A 93 4.10 3.93 -8.25
N GLN A 94 2.77 3.70 -8.30
CA GLN A 94 2.18 2.68 -9.18
C GLN A 94 2.42 3.00 -10.66
N SER A 95 2.13 4.23 -11.09
CA SER A 95 2.27 4.62 -12.50
C SER A 95 3.70 4.57 -13.03
N ARG A 96 4.70 4.69 -12.14
CA ARG A 96 6.14 4.68 -12.44
C ARG A 96 6.86 3.42 -12.00
N ILE A 97 6.12 2.37 -11.66
CA ILE A 97 6.64 1.19 -10.95
C ILE A 97 7.76 0.45 -11.69
N ALA A 98 7.78 0.50 -13.02
CA ALA A 98 8.85 -0.10 -13.83
C ALA A 98 10.24 0.48 -13.54
N SER A 99 10.31 1.68 -12.93
CA SER A 99 11.56 2.35 -12.56
C SER A 99 12.06 1.99 -11.16
N PHE A 100 11.31 1.18 -10.41
CA PHE A 100 11.61 0.90 -9.01
C PHE A 100 11.92 -0.59 -8.77
N PRO A 101 12.62 -0.92 -7.67
CA PRO A 101 12.89 -2.31 -7.29
C PRO A 101 11.60 -3.13 -7.09
N THR A 102 11.71 -4.45 -7.28
CA THR A 102 10.60 -5.39 -7.06
C THR A 102 9.97 -5.27 -5.66
N ALA A 103 10.77 -4.94 -4.64
CA ALA A 103 10.26 -4.71 -3.29
C ALA A 103 9.28 -3.53 -3.22
N VAL A 104 9.54 -2.42 -3.93
CA VAL A 104 8.61 -1.28 -4.05
C VAL A 104 7.36 -1.69 -4.83
N ARG A 105 7.51 -2.45 -5.93
CA ARG A 105 6.38 -2.98 -6.70
C ARG A 105 5.45 -3.83 -5.85
N ASN A 106 6.00 -4.81 -5.15
CA ASN A 106 5.18 -5.73 -4.35
C ASN A 106 4.51 -5.04 -3.16
N ASN A 107 5.26 -4.23 -2.41
CA ASN A 107 4.75 -3.63 -1.19
C ASN A 107 3.93 -2.35 -1.49
N GLY A 108 4.34 -1.55 -2.46
CA GLY A 108 3.55 -0.40 -2.93
C GLY A 108 2.24 -0.84 -3.60
N GLY A 109 2.30 -1.89 -4.44
CA GLY A 109 1.11 -2.50 -5.02
C GLY A 109 0.20 -3.09 -3.94
N GLY A 110 0.77 -3.83 -2.97
CA GLY A 110 0.01 -4.38 -1.86
C GLY A 110 -0.68 -3.29 -1.04
N HIS A 111 0.02 -2.23 -0.69
CA HIS A 111 -0.58 -1.11 0.04
C HIS A 111 -1.70 -0.44 -0.77
N TRP A 112 -1.45 -0.14 -2.05
CA TRP A 112 -2.45 0.49 -2.91
C TRP A 112 -3.70 -0.37 -3.10
N ASN A 113 -3.51 -1.63 -3.48
CA ASN A 113 -4.60 -2.57 -3.76
C ASN A 113 -5.53 -2.76 -2.55
N HIS A 114 -4.95 -2.94 -1.36
CA HIS A 114 -5.74 -3.14 -0.14
C HIS A 114 -6.46 -1.86 0.28
N SER A 115 -5.84 -0.68 0.16
CA SER A 115 -6.52 0.59 0.42
C SER A 115 -7.75 0.77 -0.47
N GLN A 116 -7.63 0.39 -1.75
CA GLN A 116 -8.75 0.42 -2.70
C GLN A 116 -9.82 -0.63 -2.37
N PHE A 117 -9.39 -1.80 -1.91
CA PHE A 117 -10.29 -2.93 -1.59
C PHE A 117 -11.19 -2.64 -0.40
N TRP A 118 -10.63 -2.07 0.68
CA TRP A 118 -11.44 -1.72 1.86
C TRP A 118 -12.53 -0.71 1.53
N ALA A 119 -12.22 0.33 0.79
CA ALA A 119 -13.19 1.34 0.39
C ALA A 119 -14.24 0.82 -0.60
N ALA A 120 -13.89 -0.19 -1.41
CA ALA A 120 -14.79 -0.80 -2.41
C ALA A 120 -15.81 -1.76 -1.79
N MET A 121 -15.76 -2.02 -0.48
CA MET A 121 -16.70 -2.87 0.24
C MET A 121 -17.52 -2.09 1.25
N ALA A 122 -18.72 -2.54 1.52
CA ALA A 122 -19.63 -2.05 2.55
C ALA A 122 -20.40 -3.23 3.17
N PRO A 123 -20.96 -3.09 4.38
CA PRO A 123 -21.84 -4.08 4.96
C PRO A 123 -22.99 -4.43 4.02
N VAL A 124 -23.48 -5.66 4.08
CA VAL A 124 -24.57 -6.17 3.24
C VAL A 124 -25.76 -5.19 3.23
N GLY A 125 -26.19 -4.81 2.04
CA GLY A 125 -27.31 -3.88 1.85
C GLY A 125 -26.98 -2.38 2.02
N GLN A 126 -25.72 -2.02 2.32
CA GLN A 126 -25.29 -0.63 2.49
C GLN A 126 -24.46 -0.07 1.32
N GLY A 127 -24.11 -0.91 0.35
CA GLY A 127 -23.27 -0.52 -0.78
C GLY A 127 -23.96 0.35 -1.83
N GLY A 128 -25.26 0.54 -1.77
CA GLY A 128 -26.04 1.29 -2.77
C GLY A 128 -26.23 0.51 -4.07
N ALA A 129 -26.28 1.24 -5.20
CA ALA A 129 -26.43 0.69 -6.53
C ALA A 129 -25.56 1.46 -7.54
N PRO A 130 -25.22 0.87 -8.70
CA PRO A 130 -24.57 1.61 -9.79
C PRO A 130 -25.42 2.83 -10.21
N SER A 131 -24.77 3.96 -10.47
CA SER A 131 -25.44 5.16 -10.99
C SER A 131 -25.94 4.92 -12.42
N THR A 132 -26.85 5.76 -12.87
CA THR A 132 -27.37 5.71 -14.25
C THR A 132 -26.23 5.79 -15.28
N GLU A 133 -25.24 6.66 -15.02
CA GLU A 133 -24.08 6.87 -15.89
C GLU A 133 -23.17 5.65 -15.92
N LEU A 134 -22.91 5.05 -14.75
CA LEU A 134 -22.11 3.83 -14.67
C LEU A 134 -22.85 2.65 -15.33
N LEU A 135 -24.16 2.49 -15.11
CA LEU A 135 -24.97 1.47 -15.78
C LEU A 135 -24.91 1.61 -17.29
N ALA A 136 -25.09 2.83 -17.82
CA ALA A 136 -24.99 3.07 -19.26
C ALA A 136 -23.61 2.69 -19.83
N ALA A 137 -22.53 2.97 -19.09
CA ALA A 137 -21.18 2.59 -19.50
C ALA A 137 -20.96 1.06 -19.42
N ILE A 138 -21.54 0.39 -18.42
CA ILE A 138 -21.53 -1.07 -18.29
C ILE A 138 -22.32 -1.70 -19.46
N GLU A 139 -23.50 -1.23 -19.74
CA GLU A 139 -24.33 -1.71 -20.86
C GLU A 139 -23.62 -1.53 -22.21
N ALA A 140 -23.00 -0.37 -22.43
CA ALA A 140 -22.25 -0.11 -23.65
C ALA A 140 -21.03 -1.01 -23.82
N SER A 141 -20.37 -1.43 -22.72
CA SER A 141 -19.14 -2.21 -22.76
C SER A 141 -19.38 -3.72 -22.69
N PHE A 142 -20.43 -4.17 -21.99
CA PHE A 142 -20.68 -5.58 -21.67
C PHE A 142 -22.06 -6.09 -22.03
N GLY A 143 -23.00 -5.21 -22.38
CA GLY A 143 -24.39 -5.53 -22.71
C GLY A 143 -25.33 -5.54 -21.52
N SER A 144 -24.87 -5.87 -20.31
CA SER A 144 -25.65 -5.76 -19.06
C SER A 144 -24.75 -5.82 -17.83
N LEU A 145 -25.28 -5.48 -16.66
CA LEU A 145 -24.60 -5.63 -15.37
C LEU A 145 -24.27 -7.10 -15.10
N GLU A 146 -25.19 -8.02 -15.37
CA GLU A 146 -24.98 -9.45 -15.17
C GLU A 146 -23.89 -10.01 -16.09
N ALA A 147 -23.82 -9.53 -17.33
CA ALA A 147 -22.76 -9.92 -18.26
C ALA A 147 -21.38 -9.43 -17.80
N MET A 148 -21.32 -8.19 -17.28
CA MET A 148 -20.11 -7.63 -16.66
C MET A 148 -19.69 -8.47 -15.45
N GLN A 149 -20.61 -8.77 -14.52
CA GLN A 149 -20.35 -9.62 -13.35
C GLN A 149 -19.88 -11.01 -13.76
N GLY A 150 -20.48 -11.61 -14.78
CA GLY A 150 -20.06 -12.90 -15.33
C GLY A 150 -18.62 -12.89 -15.84
N GLN A 151 -18.21 -11.85 -16.59
CA GLN A 151 -16.82 -11.70 -17.06
C GLN A 151 -15.87 -11.44 -15.91
N PHE A 152 -16.25 -10.64 -14.93
CA PHE A 152 -15.46 -10.38 -13.73
C PHE A 152 -15.22 -11.67 -12.93
N ASN A 153 -16.26 -12.46 -12.72
CA ASN A 153 -16.17 -13.74 -12.03
C ASN A 153 -15.24 -14.73 -12.75
N GLN A 154 -15.31 -14.76 -14.09
CA GLN A 154 -14.39 -15.58 -14.89
C GLN A 154 -12.94 -15.14 -14.74
N ALA A 155 -12.68 -13.82 -14.77
CA ALA A 155 -11.34 -13.27 -14.59
C ALA A 155 -10.80 -13.57 -13.18
N ALA A 156 -11.63 -13.43 -12.15
CA ALA A 156 -11.30 -13.72 -10.76
C ALA A 156 -11.02 -15.21 -10.51
N ALA A 157 -11.91 -16.10 -10.97
CA ALA A 157 -11.74 -17.54 -10.83
C ALA A 157 -10.57 -18.08 -11.67
N GLY A 158 -10.39 -17.52 -12.88
CA GLY A 158 -9.33 -17.91 -13.81
C GLY A 158 -7.94 -17.38 -13.45
N ARG A 159 -7.80 -16.46 -12.49
CA ARG A 159 -6.49 -15.99 -12.03
C ARG A 159 -5.75 -17.13 -11.34
N PHE A 160 -4.77 -17.71 -12.05
CA PHE A 160 -3.94 -18.77 -11.50
C PHE A 160 -3.05 -18.23 -10.38
N GLY A 161 -3.08 -18.86 -9.20
CA GLY A 161 -2.35 -18.42 -8.01
C GLY A 161 -2.96 -17.17 -7.38
N SER A 162 -2.09 -16.36 -6.78
CA SER A 162 -2.45 -15.12 -6.11
C SER A 162 -2.57 -13.95 -7.09
N GLY A 163 -3.50 -13.06 -6.84
CA GLY A 163 -3.69 -11.87 -7.65
C GLY A 163 -5.02 -11.18 -7.42
N TRP A 164 -5.44 -10.40 -8.40
CA TRP A 164 -6.61 -9.53 -8.34
C TRP A 164 -7.41 -9.59 -9.62
N ALA A 165 -8.72 -9.41 -9.53
CA ALA A 165 -9.59 -9.11 -10.67
C ALA A 165 -10.05 -7.66 -10.60
N TRP A 166 -10.20 -7.01 -11.75
CA TRP A 166 -10.46 -5.58 -11.84
C TRP A 166 -11.54 -5.26 -12.86
N LEU A 167 -12.43 -4.33 -12.49
CA LEU A 167 -13.17 -3.49 -13.44
C LEU A 167 -12.40 -2.19 -13.61
N ILE A 168 -12.05 -1.84 -14.84
CA ILE A 168 -11.26 -0.64 -15.16
C ILE A 168 -11.98 0.22 -16.18
N GLU A 169 -11.72 1.52 -16.15
CA GLU A 169 -11.97 2.41 -17.26
C GLU A 169 -10.70 2.62 -18.07
N LYS A 170 -10.75 2.33 -19.37
CA LYS A 170 -9.63 2.52 -20.29
C LYS A 170 -9.50 3.98 -20.71
N PRO A 171 -8.34 4.41 -21.23
CA PRO A 171 -8.14 5.80 -21.69
C PRO A 171 -9.13 6.28 -22.77
N ASN A 172 -9.78 5.36 -23.48
CA ASN A 172 -10.80 5.68 -24.47
C ASN A 172 -12.21 5.78 -23.88
N GLY A 173 -12.36 5.68 -22.55
CA GLY A 173 -13.64 5.76 -21.83
C GLY A 173 -14.46 4.48 -21.82
N SER A 174 -14.02 3.40 -22.48
CA SER A 174 -14.70 2.09 -22.40
C SER A 174 -14.32 1.36 -21.11
N LEU A 175 -15.22 0.55 -20.58
CA LEU A 175 -14.93 -0.32 -19.46
C LEU A 175 -14.34 -1.66 -19.93
N ALA A 176 -13.50 -2.26 -19.11
CA ALA A 176 -12.94 -3.59 -19.35
C ALA A 176 -12.77 -4.36 -18.03
N ILE A 177 -12.77 -5.69 -18.16
CA ILE A 177 -12.41 -6.60 -17.07
C ILE A 177 -11.01 -7.14 -17.36
N THR A 178 -10.15 -7.09 -16.35
CA THR A 178 -8.80 -7.66 -16.42
C THR A 178 -8.42 -8.34 -15.11
N SER A 179 -7.31 -9.05 -15.09
CA SER A 179 -6.74 -9.62 -13.87
C SER A 179 -5.23 -9.49 -13.86
N THR A 180 -4.67 -9.28 -12.67
CA THR A 180 -3.24 -9.11 -12.44
C THR A 180 -2.70 -10.14 -11.46
N ALA A 181 -1.44 -10.54 -11.63
CA ALA A 181 -0.78 -11.47 -10.70
C ALA A 181 -0.23 -10.72 -9.48
N ASN A 182 -0.13 -11.42 -8.37
CA ASN A 182 0.47 -10.93 -7.12
C ASN A 182 -0.16 -9.61 -6.68
N GLN A 183 0.66 -8.56 -6.47
CA GLN A 183 0.18 -7.23 -6.08
C GLN A 183 0.24 -6.21 -7.23
N ASP A 184 0.34 -6.68 -8.46
CA ASP A 184 0.23 -5.81 -9.62
C ASP A 184 -1.20 -5.26 -9.76
N ASN A 185 -1.31 -4.07 -10.36
CA ASN A 185 -2.59 -3.41 -10.60
C ASN A 185 -2.60 -2.65 -11.95
N PRO A 186 -3.77 -2.25 -12.45
CA PRO A 186 -3.92 -1.61 -13.76
C PRO A 186 -3.28 -0.21 -13.90
N LEU A 187 -2.84 0.44 -12.81
CA LEU A 187 -2.07 1.69 -12.91
C LEU A 187 -0.63 1.45 -13.33
N MET A 188 -0.11 0.25 -13.11
CA MET A 188 1.30 -0.07 -13.30
C MET A 188 1.71 -0.06 -14.79
N ASN A 189 2.80 0.64 -15.10
CA ASN A 189 3.38 0.70 -16.44
C ASN A 189 4.26 -0.53 -16.76
N LEU A 190 3.70 -1.72 -16.61
CA LEU A 190 4.39 -2.98 -16.83
C LEU A 190 3.89 -3.69 -18.08
N ARG A 191 4.80 -4.40 -18.74
CA ARG A 191 4.45 -5.22 -19.90
C ARG A 191 3.47 -6.34 -19.49
N GLY A 192 2.39 -6.50 -20.26
CA GLY A 192 1.39 -7.56 -20.03
C GLY A 192 0.27 -7.17 -19.04
N ILE A 193 0.32 -5.97 -18.51
CA ILE A 193 -0.80 -5.41 -17.72
C ILE A 193 -1.69 -4.57 -18.65
N GLU A 194 -2.98 -4.87 -18.67
CA GLU A 194 -3.98 -4.00 -19.29
C GLU A 194 -4.19 -2.79 -18.38
N ARG A 195 -3.82 -1.60 -18.89
CA ARG A 195 -3.84 -0.36 -18.14
C ARG A 195 -5.19 0.34 -18.22
N GLY A 196 -5.55 0.95 -17.11
CA GLY A 196 -6.75 1.77 -16.97
C GLY A 196 -6.89 2.29 -15.56
N THR A 197 -7.91 3.12 -15.33
CA THR A 197 -8.30 3.57 -13.99
C THR A 197 -9.10 2.48 -13.30
N PRO A 198 -8.63 1.88 -12.20
CA PRO A 198 -9.36 0.85 -11.48
C PRO A 198 -10.60 1.45 -10.80
N LEU A 199 -11.76 0.88 -11.09
CA LEU A 199 -13.04 1.26 -10.48
C LEU A 199 -13.43 0.31 -9.37
N LEU A 200 -13.18 -0.99 -9.57
CA LEU A 200 -13.48 -2.06 -8.62
C LEU A 200 -12.38 -3.12 -8.68
N GLY A 201 -11.94 -3.62 -7.53
CA GLY A 201 -10.94 -4.67 -7.41
C GLY A 201 -11.36 -5.73 -6.41
N LEU A 202 -11.10 -6.99 -6.74
CA LEU A 202 -11.31 -8.14 -5.88
C LEU A 202 -9.99 -8.86 -5.63
N ASP A 203 -9.63 -9.00 -4.37
CA ASP A 203 -8.52 -9.84 -3.92
C ASP A 203 -8.85 -11.32 -4.05
N VAL A 204 -8.07 -12.05 -4.85
CA VAL A 204 -8.17 -13.50 -4.98
C VAL A 204 -6.93 -14.23 -4.47
N TRP A 205 -6.10 -13.56 -3.69
CA TRP A 205 -5.12 -14.22 -2.82
C TRP A 205 -5.86 -15.12 -1.84
N GLU A 206 -5.31 -16.27 -1.51
CA GLU A 206 -5.96 -17.23 -0.59
C GLU A 206 -6.19 -16.65 0.80
N HIS A 207 -5.34 -15.74 1.27
CA HIS A 207 -5.52 -15.08 2.57
C HIS A 207 -6.83 -14.27 2.67
N ALA A 208 -7.40 -13.85 1.54
CA ALA A 208 -8.64 -13.07 1.52
C ALA A 208 -9.89 -13.92 1.82
N TYR A 209 -9.82 -15.25 1.63
CA TYR A 209 -11.03 -16.08 1.71
C TYR A 209 -10.84 -17.48 2.32
N TYR A 210 -9.60 -17.95 2.53
CA TYR A 210 -9.34 -19.37 2.83
C TYR A 210 -9.93 -19.83 4.17
N LEU A 211 -9.96 -18.99 5.21
CA LEU A 211 -10.51 -19.38 6.51
C LEU A 211 -11.98 -19.79 6.41
N LYS A 212 -12.76 -19.14 5.57
CA LYS A 212 -14.18 -19.41 5.39
C LYS A 212 -14.50 -20.33 4.21
N TYR A 213 -13.88 -20.11 3.08
CA TYR A 213 -14.22 -20.78 1.83
C TYR A 213 -13.27 -21.91 1.45
N GLN A 214 -12.09 -22.02 2.07
CA GLN A 214 -11.00 -22.93 1.74
C GLN A 214 -10.69 -22.87 0.23
N ASN A 215 -10.76 -24.00 -0.46
CA ASN A 215 -10.49 -24.08 -1.91
C ASN A 215 -11.64 -23.58 -2.80
N ARG A 216 -12.77 -23.19 -2.22
CA ARG A 216 -13.97 -22.79 -2.97
C ARG A 216 -13.93 -21.30 -3.35
N ARG A 217 -12.88 -20.89 -4.09
CA ARG A 217 -12.76 -19.50 -4.58
C ARG A 217 -14.02 -19.03 -5.34
N PRO A 218 -14.68 -19.82 -6.20
CA PRO A 218 -15.92 -19.39 -6.84
C PRO A 218 -17.04 -19.00 -5.88
N ASP A 219 -17.18 -19.68 -4.74
CA ASP A 219 -18.21 -19.36 -3.74
C ASP A 219 -17.91 -18.01 -3.07
N TYR A 220 -16.64 -17.74 -2.77
CA TYR A 220 -16.19 -16.44 -2.28
C TYR A 220 -16.49 -15.31 -3.28
N ILE A 221 -16.14 -15.50 -4.55
CA ILE A 221 -16.39 -14.53 -5.61
C ILE A 221 -17.88 -14.23 -5.73
N ALA A 222 -18.72 -15.26 -5.71
CA ALA A 222 -20.17 -15.10 -5.80
C ALA A 222 -20.75 -14.34 -4.60
N ALA A 223 -20.34 -14.68 -3.38
CA ALA A 223 -20.81 -14.02 -2.16
C ALA A 223 -20.31 -12.58 -2.04
N TRP A 224 -19.11 -12.28 -2.53
CA TRP A 224 -18.49 -10.95 -2.41
C TRP A 224 -19.31 -9.83 -3.07
N TRP A 225 -20.11 -10.12 -4.11
CA TRP A 225 -20.96 -9.12 -4.75
C TRP A 225 -21.97 -8.45 -3.81
N GLU A 226 -22.33 -9.12 -2.71
CA GLU A 226 -23.20 -8.55 -1.68
C GLU A 226 -22.54 -7.41 -0.90
N LEU A 227 -21.21 -7.35 -0.92
CA LEU A 227 -20.39 -6.36 -0.22
C LEU A 227 -19.98 -5.17 -1.10
N VAL A 228 -20.21 -5.21 -2.42
CA VAL A 228 -19.73 -4.15 -3.31
C VAL A 228 -20.32 -2.80 -2.92
N ASN A 229 -19.44 -1.85 -2.61
CA ASN A 229 -19.79 -0.46 -2.34
C ASN A 229 -19.93 0.31 -3.66
N TRP A 230 -21.11 0.22 -4.27
CA TRP A 230 -21.41 0.92 -5.52
C TRP A 230 -21.30 2.43 -5.39
N ASN A 231 -21.51 3.00 -4.20
CA ASN A 231 -21.32 4.44 -3.99
C ASN A 231 -19.86 4.83 -4.24
N GLU A 232 -18.92 4.03 -3.78
CA GLU A 232 -17.49 4.25 -4.04
C GLU A 232 -17.13 3.99 -5.51
N VAL A 233 -17.69 2.95 -6.13
CA VAL A 233 -17.46 2.68 -7.57
C VAL A 233 -17.98 3.83 -8.42
N ASN A 234 -19.17 4.38 -8.11
CA ASN A 234 -19.74 5.56 -8.77
C ASN A 234 -18.84 6.79 -8.64
N ARG A 235 -18.29 7.02 -7.43
CA ARG A 235 -17.36 8.13 -7.16
C ARG A 235 -16.10 8.01 -8.02
N ARG A 236 -15.48 6.84 -8.03
CA ARG A 236 -14.26 6.56 -8.84
C ARG A 236 -14.54 6.72 -10.34
N PHE A 237 -15.70 6.25 -10.78
CA PHE A 237 -16.11 6.38 -12.17
C PHE A 237 -16.31 7.85 -12.58
N ALA A 238 -16.91 8.66 -11.72
CA ALA A 238 -17.04 10.09 -11.96
C ALA A 238 -15.69 10.81 -11.99
N GLU A 239 -14.79 10.49 -11.06
CA GLU A 239 -13.44 11.07 -11.01
C GLU A 239 -12.57 10.69 -12.21
N ALA A 240 -12.70 9.46 -12.73
CA ALA A 240 -11.95 9.02 -13.91
C ALA A 240 -12.32 9.79 -15.18
N ARG A 241 -13.46 10.52 -15.17
CA ARG A 241 -14.03 11.29 -16.30
C ARG A 241 -14.00 12.80 -16.10
N ALA A 242 -13.52 13.26 -14.93
CA ALA A 242 -13.37 14.69 -14.62
C ALA A 242 -12.12 15.27 -15.27
#